data_aeb6d3395d5a603c50898e13ace5d2f3
#
_entry.id   aeb6d3395d5a603c50898e13ace5d2f3
#
_cell.length_a   1.000
_cell.length_b   1.000
_cell.length_c   1.000
_cell.angle_alpha   90.00
_cell.angle_beta   90.00
_cell.angle_gamma   90.00
#
_symmetry.space_group_name_H-M   'P 1'
#
loop_
_entity.id
_entity.type
_entity.pdbx_description
1 polymer ?
#
loop_
_entity_poly.entity_id
_entity_poly.type
_entity_poly.pdbx_seq_one_letter_code
_entity_poly.pdbx_strand_id
1 'polypeptide(L)'
;MNKVRWICAHTDWEVLIVTTDQQGRPPFYPFPDAVRMVDLGINYSDDNDKRPLGKIAGYLRKRRRHRKALTALLQREKADVVVSLYPSESSFIPDIKDGSRKVLELHYCKFFRLQYGRKGILGLIDRFRTKQDERIVRRFDRFVVLTREDRGYWGSLPNIEVIPNAAMPLTDRCSDVSYKRIIAVGRLDYQKGFDRLIEAWELVSKNPLSRG
;
A
#
# COMPACT_ATOMS: atom_id res chain seq x y z
N MET A 1 -4.50 1.10 -10.26
CA MET A 1 -5.17 0.89 -11.55
C MET A 1 -5.74 2.19 -12.13
N ASN A 2 -6.60 2.93 -11.45
CA ASN A 2 -7.21 4.16 -12.00
C ASN A 2 -6.19 5.23 -12.44
N LYS A 3 -5.13 5.47 -11.65
CA LYS A 3 -4.03 6.38 -12.05
C LYS A 3 -3.40 5.98 -13.38
N VAL A 4 -3.05 4.71 -13.52
CA VAL A 4 -2.39 4.20 -14.75
C VAL A 4 -3.29 4.38 -15.96
N ARG A 5 -4.56 4.01 -15.86
CA ARG A 5 -5.53 4.21 -16.93
C ARG A 5 -5.69 5.69 -17.30
N TRP A 6 -5.73 6.56 -16.29
CA TRP A 6 -5.83 7.99 -16.53
C TRP A 6 -4.60 8.54 -17.24
N ILE A 7 -3.39 8.16 -16.79
CA ILE A 7 -2.13 8.55 -17.41
C ILE A 7 -2.11 8.13 -18.89
N CYS A 8 -2.38 6.85 -19.17
CA CYS A 8 -2.39 6.34 -20.55
C CYS A 8 -3.45 6.99 -21.45
N ALA A 9 -4.55 7.48 -20.89
CA ALA A 9 -5.62 8.11 -21.66
C ALA A 9 -5.42 9.62 -21.90
N HIS A 10 -4.60 10.29 -21.07
CA HIS A 10 -4.54 11.76 -21.06
C HIS A 10 -3.11 12.31 -21.21
N THR A 11 -2.11 11.44 -21.33
CA THR A 11 -0.70 11.85 -21.48
C THR A 11 0.02 10.91 -22.45
N ASP A 12 1.14 11.35 -23.00
CA ASP A 12 2.05 10.54 -23.83
C ASP A 12 3.12 9.83 -22.97
N TRP A 13 2.89 9.70 -21.66
CA TRP A 13 3.86 9.10 -20.76
C TRP A 13 3.89 7.58 -20.92
N GLU A 14 5.09 7.04 -21.01
CA GLU A 14 5.30 5.60 -20.91
C GLU A 14 5.15 5.13 -19.47
N VAL A 15 4.39 4.05 -19.26
CA VAL A 15 4.17 3.47 -17.95
C VAL A 15 4.77 2.08 -17.86
N LEU A 16 5.68 1.90 -16.91
CA LEU A 16 6.25 0.60 -16.56
C LEU A 16 5.79 0.19 -15.15
N ILE A 17 5.11 -0.94 -15.03
CA ILE A 17 4.75 -1.54 -13.75
C ILE A 17 5.77 -2.62 -13.40
N VAL A 18 6.37 -2.50 -12.22
CA VAL A 18 7.34 -3.46 -11.69
C VAL A 18 6.71 -4.21 -10.53
N THR A 19 6.73 -5.54 -10.60
CA THR A 19 6.23 -6.45 -9.56
C THR A 19 7.34 -7.33 -9.00
N THR A 20 7.11 -7.94 -7.85
CA THR A 20 8.08 -8.83 -7.19
C THR A 20 7.58 -10.27 -7.01
N ASP A 21 6.28 -10.49 -7.07
CA ASP A 21 5.62 -11.75 -6.71
C ASP A 21 4.54 -12.17 -7.72
N GLN A 22 4.70 -11.79 -9.00
CA GLN A 22 3.74 -12.14 -10.06
C GLN A 22 3.73 -13.64 -10.37
N GLN A 23 4.87 -14.31 -10.25
CA GLN A 23 5.02 -15.77 -10.44
C GLN A 23 4.52 -16.27 -11.80
N GLY A 24 4.72 -15.49 -12.87
CA GLY A 24 4.25 -15.81 -14.22
C GLY A 24 2.74 -15.73 -14.42
N ARG A 25 1.99 -15.33 -13.40
CA ARG A 25 0.53 -15.16 -13.52
C ARG A 25 0.18 -13.84 -14.19
N PRO A 26 -0.92 -13.76 -14.95
CA PRO A 26 -1.40 -12.48 -15.48
C PRO A 26 -1.80 -11.53 -14.33
N PRO A 27 -1.76 -10.22 -14.55
CA PRO A 27 -2.22 -9.26 -13.56
C PRO A 27 -3.71 -9.47 -13.25
N PHE A 28 -4.08 -9.37 -11.98
CA PHE A 28 -5.49 -9.52 -11.56
C PHE A 28 -6.42 -8.50 -12.22
N TYR A 29 -5.93 -7.29 -12.47
CA TYR A 29 -6.66 -6.26 -13.18
C TYR A 29 -6.07 -6.06 -14.58
N PRO A 30 -6.91 -5.95 -15.63
CA PRO A 30 -6.43 -5.63 -16.96
C PRO A 30 -5.90 -4.21 -17.00
N PHE A 31 -4.70 -4.05 -17.54
CA PHE A 31 -4.10 -2.76 -17.84
C PHE A 31 -4.25 -2.45 -19.34
N PRO A 32 -4.18 -1.17 -19.76
CA PRO A 32 -4.05 -0.82 -21.18
C PRO A 32 -2.83 -1.47 -21.82
N ASP A 33 -2.90 -1.82 -23.10
CA ASP A 33 -1.80 -2.49 -23.84
C ASP A 33 -0.51 -1.65 -23.89
N ALA A 34 -0.62 -0.33 -23.77
CA ALA A 34 0.51 0.58 -23.67
C ALA A 34 1.34 0.43 -22.39
N VAL A 35 0.84 -0.28 -21.39
CA VAL A 35 1.52 -0.49 -20.11
C VAL A 35 2.48 -1.65 -20.20
N ARG A 36 3.78 -1.39 -20.03
CA ARG A 36 4.76 -2.46 -19.89
C ARG A 36 4.78 -3.01 -18.47
N MET A 37 4.95 -4.33 -18.33
CA MET A 37 5.06 -4.99 -17.03
C MET A 37 6.35 -5.79 -16.94
N VAL A 38 7.02 -5.70 -15.79
CA VAL A 38 8.22 -6.48 -15.48
C VAL A 38 8.08 -7.09 -14.09
N ASP A 39 8.12 -8.41 -14.00
CA ASP A 39 8.25 -9.11 -12.71
C ASP A 39 9.72 -9.41 -12.41
N LEU A 40 10.19 -8.94 -11.25
CA LEU A 40 11.55 -9.20 -10.78
C LEU A 40 11.72 -10.63 -10.24
N GLY A 41 10.64 -11.37 -10.06
CA GLY A 41 10.64 -12.77 -9.61
C GLY A 41 11.31 -12.97 -8.26
N ILE A 42 11.14 -12.04 -7.32
CA ILE A 42 11.75 -12.12 -5.99
C ILE A 42 11.00 -13.14 -5.13
N ASN A 43 9.66 -13.17 -5.27
CA ASN A 43 8.77 -14.15 -4.64
C ASN A 43 8.92 -14.19 -3.11
N TYR A 44 8.68 -13.05 -2.44
CA TYR A 44 8.75 -12.94 -0.97
C TYR A 44 7.80 -13.93 -0.28
N SER A 45 6.66 -14.21 -0.89
CA SER A 45 5.64 -15.13 -0.38
C SER A 45 6.10 -16.58 -0.20
N ASP A 46 7.11 -17.04 -0.95
CA ASP A 46 7.62 -18.42 -0.86
C ASP A 46 8.22 -18.81 0.50
N ASP A 47 8.51 -17.83 1.33
CA ASP A 47 9.12 -18.03 2.66
C ASP A 47 8.08 -18.04 3.80
N ASN A 48 6.79 -17.96 3.50
CA ASN A 48 5.74 -17.85 4.51
C ASN A 48 5.65 -19.09 5.43
N ASP A 49 6.00 -20.25 4.94
CA ASP A 49 5.93 -21.52 5.68
C ASP A 49 7.22 -21.88 6.42
N LYS A 50 8.28 -21.08 6.28
CA LYS A 50 9.56 -21.35 6.93
C LYS A 50 9.55 -21.03 8.42
N ARG A 51 10.46 -21.67 9.19
CA ARG A 51 10.71 -21.35 10.59
C ARG A 51 11.24 -19.91 10.75
N PRO A 52 11.07 -19.25 11.91
CA PRO A 52 11.39 -17.82 12.10
C PRO A 52 12.80 -17.40 11.65
N LEU A 53 13.84 -18.15 12.01
CA LEU A 53 15.21 -17.84 11.60
C LEU A 53 15.41 -18.01 10.08
N GLY A 54 14.79 -19.02 9.47
CA GLY A 54 14.79 -19.21 8.04
C GLY A 54 14.07 -18.10 7.29
N LYS A 55 12.97 -17.56 7.86
CA LYS A 55 12.26 -16.39 7.33
C LYS A 55 13.16 -15.16 7.29
N ILE A 56 13.89 -14.89 8.37
CA ILE A 56 14.79 -13.72 8.46
C ILE A 56 15.92 -13.84 7.42
N ALA A 57 16.61 -14.98 7.37
CA ALA A 57 17.70 -15.22 6.42
C ALA A 57 17.20 -15.16 4.96
N GLY A 58 16.05 -15.78 4.67
CA GLY A 58 15.37 -15.73 3.37
C GLY A 58 15.02 -14.30 2.97
N TYR A 59 14.41 -13.55 3.87
CA TYR A 59 14.07 -12.15 3.64
C TYR A 59 15.30 -11.28 3.32
N LEU A 60 16.39 -11.40 4.08
CA LEU A 60 17.61 -10.62 3.84
C LEU A 60 18.24 -10.95 2.49
N ARG A 61 18.28 -12.24 2.09
CA ARG A 61 18.78 -12.67 0.78
C ARG A 61 17.88 -12.13 -0.35
N LYS A 62 16.56 -12.28 -0.23
CA LYS A 62 15.59 -11.78 -1.22
C LYS A 62 15.65 -10.24 -1.32
N ARG A 63 15.79 -9.53 -0.22
CA ARG A 63 15.94 -8.08 -0.21
C ARG A 63 17.21 -7.62 -0.94
N ARG A 64 18.35 -8.33 -0.79
CA ARG A 64 19.58 -8.05 -1.55
C ARG A 64 19.38 -8.30 -3.06
N ARG A 65 18.74 -9.41 -3.42
CA ARG A 65 18.39 -9.73 -4.81
C ARG A 65 17.45 -8.67 -5.40
N HIS A 66 16.41 -8.27 -4.66
CA HIS A 66 15.48 -7.24 -5.04
C HIS A 66 16.20 -5.91 -5.33
N ARG A 67 17.01 -5.45 -4.38
CA ARG A 67 17.80 -4.22 -4.57
C ARG A 67 18.67 -4.28 -5.83
N LYS A 68 19.38 -5.39 -6.05
CA LYS A 68 20.24 -5.58 -7.24
C LYS A 68 19.41 -5.55 -8.54
N ALA A 69 18.34 -6.33 -8.59
CA ALA A 69 17.49 -6.43 -9.79
C ALA A 69 16.80 -5.11 -10.11
N LEU A 70 16.23 -4.44 -9.09
CA LEU A 70 15.58 -3.15 -9.26
C LEU A 70 16.58 -2.06 -9.69
N THR A 71 17.79 -2.04 -9.10
CA THR A 71 18.84 -1.09 -9.51
C THR A 71 19.20 -1.26 -10.98
N ALA A 72 19.44 -2.49 -11.43
CA ALA A 72 19.77 -2.77 -12.82
C ALA A 72 18.63 -2.38 -13.78
N LEU A 73 17.38 -2.65 -13.38
CA LEU A 73 16.20 -2.25 -14.15
C LEU A 73 16.11 -0.73 -14.27
N LEU A 74 16.16 0.01 -13.17
CA LEU A 74 16.01 1.47 -13.17
C LEU A 74 17.14 2.17 -13.96
N GLN A 75 18.38 1.67 -13.87
CA GLN A 75 19.50 2.19 -14.66
C GLN A 75 19.33 1.94 -16.15
N ARG A 76 18.70 0.83 -16.55
CA ARG A 76 18.39 0.52 -17.96
C ARG A 76 17.24 1.35 -18.49
N GLU A 77 16.15 1.46 -17.73
CA GLU A 77 14.92 2.11 -18.17
C GLU A 77 15.04 3.64 -18.17
N LYS A 78 15.91 4.22 -17.33
CA LYS A 78 16.13 5.67 -17.19
C LYS A 78 14.83 6.48 -17.05
N ALA A 79 13.93 5.98 -16.21
CA ALA A 79 12.65 6.62 -15.97
C ALA A 79 12.82 8.01 -15.34
N ASP A 80 11.97 8.97 -15.69
CA ASP A 80 11.96 10.31 -15.08
C ASP A 80 11.46 10.27 -13.64
N VAL A 81 10.46 9.42 -13.39
CA VAL A 81 9.81 9.29 -12.07
C VAL A 81 9.64 7.83 -11.71
N VAL A 82 10.02 7.50 -10.47
CA VAL A 82 9.79 6.18 -9.87
C VAL A 82 8.86 6.34 -8.69
N VAL A 83 7.68 5.74 -8.78
CA VAL A 83 6.69 5.70 -7.71
C VAL A 83 6.78 4.37 -6.99
N SER A 84 7.01 4.41 -5.68
CA SER A 84 7.13 3.24 -4.81
C SER A 84 5.99 3.21 -3.81
N LEU A 85 5.44 2.02 -3.55
CA LEU A 85 4.44 1.80 -2.52
C LEU A 85 5.11 1.38 -1.21
N TYR A 86 4.85 2.16 -0.15
CA TYR A 86 5.36 1.82 1.18
C TYR A 86 4.79 0.45 1.65
N PRO A 87 5.55 -0.41 2.39
CA PRO A 87 6.91 -0.21 2.90
C PRO A 87 8.01 -0.89 2.07
N SER A 88 7.67 -1.73 1.12
CA SER A 88 8.52 -2.72 0.45
C SER A 88 9.98 -2.30 0.23
N GLU A 89 10.23 -1.53 -0.82
CA GLU A 89 11.57 -1.06 -1.23
C GLU A 89 11.96 0.30 -0.64
N SER A 90 11.07 0.93 0.12
CA SER A 90 11.23 2.30 0.64
C SER A 90 12.57 2.56 1.36
N SER A 91 13.13 1.51 1.97
CA SER A 91 14.38 1.63 2.71
C SER A 91 15.65 1.72 1.85
N PHE A 92 15.60 1.32 0.57
CA PHE A 92 16.78 1.30 -0.31
C PHE A 92 16.59 2.02 -1.65
N ILE A 93 15.37 2.26 -2.09
CA ILE A 93 15.11 2.89 -3.40
C ILE A 93 15.70 4.31 -3.50
N PRO A 94 15.72 5.15 -2.44
CA PRO A 94 16.38 6.47 -2.49
C PRO A 94 17.90 6.42 -2.70
N ASP A 95 18.53 5.25 -2.48
CA ASP A 95 19.96 5.06 -2.70
C ASP A 95 20.31 4.77 -4.17
N ILE A 96 19.31 4.42 -4.98
CA ILE A 96 19.53 4.08 -6.38
C ILE A 96 19.72 5.36 -7.19
N LYS A 97 20.93 5.54 -7.71
CA LYS A 97 21.32 6.69 -8.53
C LYS A 97 21.10 6.36 -10.02
N ASP A 98 19.90 6.61 -10.49
CA ASP A 98 19.45 6.37 -11.88
C ASP A 98 18.97 7.66 -12.57
N GLY A 99 18.99 8.80 -11.85
CA GLY A 99 18.54 10.09 -12.34
C GLY A 99 17.05 10.39 -12.09
N SER A 100 16.24 9.40 -11.77
CA SER A 100 14.80 9.59 -11.57
C SER A 100 14.43 10.30 -10.27
N ARG A 101 13.31 11.02 -10.28
CA ARG A 101 12.63 11.50 -9.07
C ARG A 101 11.98 10.34 -8.32
N LYS A 102 12.19 10.26 -7.02
CA LYS A 102 11.66 9.18 -6.15
C LYS A 102 10.43 9.67 -5.40
N VAL A 103 9.28 9.07 -5.70
CA VAL A 103 8.00 9.33 -5.03
C VAL A 103 7.62 8.12 -4.18
N LEU A 104 7.26 8.34 -2.94
CA LEU A 104 6.75 7.29 -2.05
C LEU A 104 5.27 7.53 -1.77
N GLU A 105 4.44 6.51 -1.97
CA GLU A 105 3.01 6.57 -1.62
C GLU A 105 2.71 5.67 -0.42
N LEU A 106 2.03 6.23 0.58
CA LEU A 106 1.53 5.50 1.75
C LEU A 106 0.01 5.36 1.65
N HIS A 107 -0.47 4.12 1.53
CA HIS A 107 -1.89 3.80 1.39
C HIS A 107 -2.55 3.32 2.70
N TYR A 108 -1.94 3.61 3.84
CA TYR A 108 -2.46 3.35 5.18
C TYR A 108 -2.08 4.47 6.14
N CYS A 109 -2.64 4.45 7.36
CA CYS A 109 -2.29 5.40 8.40
C CYS A 109 -0.83 5.21 8.87
N LYS A 110 -0.16 6.30 9.25
CA LYS A 110 1.18 6.30 9.86
C LYS A 110 1.34 5.24 10.94
N PHE A 111 0.33 5.07 11.78
CA PHE A 111 0.38 4.19 12.95
C PHE A 111 -0.08 2.76 12.69
N PHE A 112 -0.13 2.32 11.44
CA PHE A 112 -0.65 1.01 11.06
C PHE A 112 -0.01 -0.17 11.84
N ARG A 113 1.27 -0.07 12.23
CA ARG A 113 1.92 -1.11 13.06
C ARG A 113 1.43 -1.09 14.50
N LEU A 114 1.12 0.09 15.03
CA LEU A 114 0.70 0.26 16.44
C LEU A 114 -0.74 -0.16 16.66
N GLN A 115 -1.57 -0.26 15.61
CA GLN A 115 -2.96 -0.70 15.69
C GLN A 115 -3.12 -2.12 16.28
N TYR A 116 -2.11 -2.96 16.12
CA TYR A 116 -2.13 -4.32 16.68
C TYR A 116 -1.94 -4.38 18.20
N GLY A 117 -1.63 -3.26 18.85
CA GLY A 117 -1.49 -3.17 20.31
C GLY A 117 -0.45 -4.12 20.91
N ARG A 118 0.56 -4.54 20.14
CA ARG A 118 1.59 -5.48 20.59
C ARG A 118 2.33 -4.92 21.81
N LYS A 119 2.47 -5.75 22.86
CA LYS A 119 3.15 -5.41 24.12
C LYS A 119 4.59 -5.98 24.14
N GLY A 120 5.37 -5.56 25.13
CA GLY A 120 6.75 -6.03 25.34
C GLY A 120 7.69 -5.66 24.22
N ILE A 121 8.65 -6.54 23.92
CA ILE A 121 9.70 -6.32 22.92
C ILE A 121 9.12 -6.02 21.54
N LEU A 122 8.05 -6.71 21.14
CA LEU A 122 7.41 -6.48 19.83
C LEU A 122 6.82 -5.07 19.72
N GLY A 123 6.19 -4.56 20.79
CA GLY A 123 5.69 -3.19 20.83
C GLY A 123 6.79 -2.13 20.77
N LEU A 124 7.94 -2.39 21.38
CA LEU A 124 9.12 -1.52 21.28
C LEU A 124 9.69 -1.50 19.87
N ILE A 125 9.76 -2.67 19.22
CA ILE A 125 10.18 -2.77 17.81
C ILE A 125 9.24 -1.97 16.91
N ASP A 126 7.92 -2.06 17.12
CA ASP A 126 6.95 -1.32 16.30
C ASP A 126 7.10 0.19 16.46
N ARG A 127 7.30 0.68 17.68
CA ARG A 127 7.58 2.10 17.95
C ARG A 127 8.89 2.56 17.32
N PHE A 128 9.94 1.77 17.44
CA PHE A 128 11.23 2.06 16.82
C PHE A 128 11.11 2.15 15.29
N ARG A 129 10.45 1.16 14.67
CA ARG A 129 10.19 1.15 13.23
C ARG A 129 9.37 2.36 12.78
N THR A 130 8.33 2.74 13.52
CA THR A 130 7.53 3.93 13.19
C THR A 130 8.38 5.21 13.21
N LYS A 131 9.32 5.35 14.15
CA LYS A 131 10.30 6.45 14.14
C LYS A 131 11.29 6.35 12.98
N GLN A 132 11.72 5.14 12.61
CA GLN A 132 12.60 4.93 11.47
C GLN A 132 11.91 5.33 10.16
N ASP A 133 10.60 5.10 10.03
CA ASP A 133 9.82 5.48 8.86
C ASP A 133 9.90 6.99 8.59
N GLU A 134 9.91 7.83 9.62
CA GLU A 134 10.07 9.30 9.47
C GLU A 134 11.40 9.67 8.82
N ARG A 135 12.47 8.93 9.09
CA ARG A 135 13.77 9.14 8.45
C ARG A 135 13.76 8.66 6.99
N ILE A 136 13.07 7.57 6.73
CA ILE A 136 12.97 6.99 5.38
C ILE A 136 12.20 7.93 4.46
N VAL A 137 11.01 8.41 4.86
CA VAL A 137 10.16 9.25 4.01
C VAL A 137 10.81 10.58 3.64
N ARG A 138 11.69 11.15 4.51
CA ARG A 138 12.44 12.38 4.24
C ARG A 138 13.44 12.24 3.09
N ARG A 139 13.80 11.02 2.70
CA ARG A 139 14.81 10.74 1.66
C ARG A 139 14.23 10.73 0.25
N PHE A 140 12.90 10.80 0.12
CA PHE A 140 12.19 10.86 -1.14
C PHE A 140 12.00 12.31 -1.61
N ASP A 141 11.92 12.51 -2.93
CA ASP A 141 11.62 13.82 -3.51
C ASP A 141 10.20 14.25 -3.16
N ARG A 142 9.27 13.30 -3.13
CA ARG A 142 7.88 13.50 -2.67
C ARG A 142 7.41 12.29 -1.86
N PHE A 143 6.67 12.59 -0.81
CA PHE A 143 6.00 11.61 0.02
C PHE A 143 4.49 11.88 0.01
N VAL A 144 3.72 10.95 -0.53
CA VAL A 144 2.28 11.08 -0.73
C VAL A 144 1.52 10.31 0.33
N VAL A 145 0.58 10.98 0.97
CA VAL A 145 -0.42 10.40 1.88
C VAL A 145 -1.83 10.66 1.35
N LEU A 146 -2.82 9.87 1.79
CA LEU A 146 -4.16 9.91 1.21
C LEU A 146 -5.07 10.96 1.84
N THR A 147 -4.80 11.40 3.07
CA THR A 147 -5.68 12.30 3.83
C THR A 147 -4.92 13.43 4.51
N ARG A 148 -5.63 14.53 4.77
CA ARG A 148 -5.10 15.65 5.55
C ARG A 148 -4.82 15.25 7.00
N GLU A 149 -5.63 14.33 7.55
CA GLU A 149 -5.45 13.78 8.89
C GLU A 149 -4.11 13.05 9.00
N ASP A 150 -3.83 12.13 8.05
CA ASP A 150 -2.57 11.38 8.05
C ASP A 150 -1.37 12.32 7.87
N ARG A 151 -1.48 13.34 7.01
CA ARG A 151 -0.47 14.41 6.92
C ARG A 151 -0.17 15.03 8.28
N GLY A 152 -1.22 15.31 9.08
CA GLY A 152 -1.07 15.86 10.44
C GLY A 152 -0.22 14.98 11.35
N TYR A 153 -0.37 13.67 11.25
CA TYR A 153 0.42 12.72 12.03
C TYR A 153 1.92 12.73 11.67
N TRP A 154 2.28 13.05 10.43
CA TRP A 154 3.67 13.13 9.98
C TRP A 154 4.36 14.44 10.36
N GLY A 155 3.62 15.45 10.82
CA GLY A 155 4.14 16.76 11.17
C GLY A 155 4.67 17.55 9.96
N SER A 156 5.60 18.47 10.22
CA SER A 156 6.15 19.35 9.18
C SER A 156 7.24 18.65 8.37
N LEU A 157 6.84 17.88 7.35
CA LEU A 157 7.75 17.33 6.35
C LEU A 157 7.74 18.23 5.10
N PRO A 158 8.90 18.67 4.57
CA PRO A 158 8.97 19.57 3.43
C PRO A 158 8.52 18.92 2.10
N ASN A 159 8.51 17.59 2.06
CA ASN A 159 8.24 16.80 0.87
C ASN A 159 6.90 16.05 0.91
N ILE A 160 6.03 16.34 1.90
CA ILE A 160 4.75 15.63 2.04
C ILE A 160 3.64 16.31 1.25
N GLU A 161 2.90 15.49 0.51
CA GLU A 161 1.74 15.89 -0.30
C GLU A 161 0.51 15.05 0.06
N VAL A 162 -0.68 15.64 -0.06
CA VAL A 162 -1.95 14.92 0.12
C VAL A 162 -2.57 14.68 -1.25
N ILE A 163 -2.58 13.42 -1.69
CA ILE A 163 -3.21 13.02 -2.95
C ILE A 163 -4.17 11.85 -2.63
N PRO A 164 -5.48 12.09 -2.57
CA PRO A 164 -6.46 11.04 -2.30
C PRO A 164 -6.47 9.96 -3.40
N ASN A 165 -6.97 8.77 -3.06
CA ASN A 165 -7.25 7.77 -4.06
C ASN A 165 -8.31 8.27 -5.04
N ALA A 166 -8.14 7.97 -6.33
CA ALA A 166 -9.15 8.24 -7.33
C ALA A 166 -10.43 7.45 -7.02
N ALA A 167 -11.56 8.15 -6.95
CA ALA A 167 -12.86 7.52 -6.86
C ALA A 167 -13.22 6.86 -8.20
N MET A 168 -13.98 5.78 -8.12
CA MET A 168 -14.65 5.25 -9.31
C MET A 168 -15.75 6.23 -9.72
N PRO A 169 -16.02 6.41 -11.01
CA PRO A 169 -17.21 7.16 -11.43
C PRO A 169 -18.45 6.58 -10.74
N LEU A 170 -19.27 7.46 -10.23
CA LEU A 170 -20.59 7.04 -9.68
C LEU A 170 -21.41 6.46 -10.84
N THR A 171 -22.10 5.36 -10.58
CA THR A 171 -23.08 4.83 -11.52
C THR A 171 -24.41 5.55 -11.31
N ASP A 172 -25.22 5.66 -12.36
CA ASP A 172 -26.57 6.22 -12.24
C ASP A 172 -27.50 5.30 -11.42
N ARG A 173 -27.02 4.12 -11.03
CA ARG A 173 -27.75 3.18 -10.17
C ARG A 173 -27.53 3.53 -8.71
N CYS A 174 -28.54 4.12 -8.10
CA CYS A 174 -28.61 4.32 -6.66
C CYS A 174 -29.26 3.13 -5.98
N SER A 175 -28.86 2.86 -4.73
CA SER A 175 -29.55 1.89 -3.90
C SER A 175 -30.95 2.40 -3.56
N ASP A 176 -31.94 1.54 -3.68
CA ASP A 176 -33.26 1.78 -3.10
C ASP A 176 -33.17 1.56 -1.58
N VAL A 177 -33.24 2.66 -0.84
CA VAL A 177 -33.14 2.68 0.63
C VAL A 177 -34.46 2.32 1.32
N SER A 178 -35.52 1.95 0.59
CA SER A 178 -36.79 1.48 1.15
C SER A 178 -36.63 0.18 1.94
N TYR A 179 -35.62 -0.63 1.58
CA TYR A 179 -35.33 -1.88 2.29
C TYR A 179 -34.45 -1.63 3.52
N LYS A 180 -34.89 -2.10 4.68
CA LYS A 180 -34.11 -2.06 5.93
C LYS A 180 -32.97 -3.09 5.87
N ARG A 181 -31.97 -2.88 4.99
CA ARG A 181 -30.85 -3.77 4.75
C ARG A 181 -29.52 -3.05 4.98
N ILE A 182 -28.67 -3.61 5.82
CA ILE A 182 -27.30 -3.16 6.04
C ILE A 182 -26.36 -4.15 5.39
N ILE A 183 -25.40 -3.63 4.61
CA ILE A 183 -24.37 -4.42 3.94
C ILE A 183 -23.02 -3.98 4.50
N ALA A 184 -22.20 -4.94 4.91
CA ALA A 184 -20.81 -4.74 5.27
C ALA A 184 -19.92 -5.57 4.34
N VAL A 185 -18.92 -4.92 3.73
CA VAL A 185 -17.99 -5.57 2.80
C VAL A 185 -16.55 -5.29 3.23
N GLY A 186 -15.75 -6.33 3.37
CA GLY A 186 -14.35 -6.20 3.74
C GLY A 186 -13.68 -7.55 3.93
N ARG A 187 -12.37 -7.53 4.17
CA ARG A 187 -11.65 -8.72 4.60
C ARG A 187 -12.04 -9.09 6.03
N LEU A 188 -12.11 -10.38 6.34
CA LEU A 188 -12.24 -10.86 7.73
C LEU A 188 -10.89 -10.68 8.44
N ASP A 189 -10.67 -9.49 8.95
CA ASP A 189 -9.43 -9.06 9.59
C ASP A 189 -9.80 -8.17 10.79
N TYR A 190 -9.02 -8.23 11.86
CA TYR A 190 -9.17 -7.40 13.06
C TYR A 190 -9.35 -5.91 12.75
N GLN A 191 -8.64 -5.39 11.74
CA GLN A 191 -8.73 -3.98 11.31
C GLN A 191 -10.10 -3.59 10.78
N LYS A 192 -10.90 -4.54 10.27
CA LYS A 192 -12.23 -4.28 9.70
C LYS A 192 -13.35 -4.32 10.74
N GLY A 193 -13.08 -4.86 11.92
CA GLY A 193 -13.98 -4.80 13.08
C GLY A 193 -15.34 -5.48 12.85
N PHE A 194 -15.39 -6.54 12.06
CA PHE A 194 -16.64 -7.30 11.85
C PHE A 194 -17.19 -7.89 13.14
N ASP A 195 -16.33 -8.27 14.07
CA ASP A 195 -16.67 -8.69 15.44
C ASP A 195 -17.49 -7.60 16.15
N ARG A 196 -16.98 -6.37 16.17
CA ARG A 196 -17.65 -5.22 16.78
C ARG A 196 -18.95 -4.87 16.05
N LEU A 197 -18.97 -5.00 14.73
CA LEU A 197 -20.19 -4.75 13.96
C LEU A 197 -21.28 -5.75 14.32
N ILE A 198 -20.95 -7.02 14.49
CA ILE A 198 -21.91 -8.07 14.90
C ILE A 198 -22.43 -7.79 16.31
N GLU A 199 -21.57 -7.45 17.26
CA GLU A 199 -21.98 -7.08 18.61
C GLU A 199 -22.91 -5.87 18.63
N ALA A 200 -22.55 -4.81 17.88
CA ALA A 200 -23.40 -3.62 17.75
C ALA A 200 -24.75 -3.94 17.11
N TRP A 201 -24.76 -4.81 16.08
CA TRP A 201 -25.99 -5.24 15.43
C TRP A 201 -26.91 -6.06 16.34
N GLU A 202 -26.33 -6.90 17.20
CA GLU A 202 -27.11 -7.63 18.21
C GLU A 202 -27.84 -6.67 19.17
N LEU A 203 -27.19 -5.60 19.61
CA LEU A 203 -27.81 -4.59 20.46
C LEU A 203 -28.94 -3.84 19.74
N VAL A 204 -28.72 -3.45 18.48
CA VAL A 204 -29.73 -2.76 17.68
C VAL A 204 -30.93 -3.67 17.41
N SER A 205 -30.71 -4.93 17.05
CA SER A 205 -31.77 -5.88 16.72
C SER A 205 -32.67 -6.24 17.92
N LYS A 206 -32.13 -6.15 19.13
CA LYS A 206 -32.87 -6.36 20.40
C LYS A 206 -33.66 -5.12 20.85
N ASN A 207 -33.38 -3.95 20.28
CA ASN A 207 -34.06 -2.72 20.66
C ASN A 207 -35.41 -2.59 19.95
N PRO A 208 -36.54 -2.46 20.70
CA PRO A 208 -37.91 -2.34 20.10
C PRO A 208 -38.06 -1.15 19.16
N LEU A 209 -37.32 -0.06 19.37
CA LEU A 209 -37.35 1.15 18.53
C LEU A 209 -36.77 0.94 17.13
N SER A 210 -36.07 -0.14 16.88
CA SER A 210 -35.52 -0.48 15.55
C SER A 210 -36.54 -1.14 14.60
N ARG A 211 -37.75 -1.44 15.09
CA ARG A 211 -38.82 -2.13 14.35
C ARG A 211 -39.86 -1.19 13.75
N GLY A 212 -39.68 0.15 13.91
CA GLY A 212 -40.53 1.16 13.34
C GLY A 212 -40.22 1.47 11.86
#